data_1c2be1eb81a843fdc0752fbf533b3065
#
_entry.id   1c2be1eb81a843fdc0752fbf533b3065
#
_cell.length_a   1.000
_cell.length_b   1.000
_cell.length_c   1.000
_cell.angle_alpha   90.00
_cell.angle_beta   90.00
_cell.angle_gamma   90.00
#
_symmetry.space_group_name_H-M   'P 1'
#
loop_
_entity.id
_entity.type
_entity.pdbx_description
1 polymer ?
#
loop_
_entity_poly.entity_id
_entity_poly.type
_entity_poly.pdbx_seq_one_letter_code
_entity_poly.pdbx_strand_id
1 'polypeptide(L)'
;VAFPGGYGTMDEVFETLTLIQTRKVEPFPVVLFGKEFWEEVINWDLFVKRGLISREDLDIIRFCETAEEAWRYIRQFWQYSADNGDGDDHWPQYPPEESQSGKEA
;
A
#
# COMPACT_ATOMS: atom_id res chain seq x y z
N VAL A 1 2.88 -1.52 -9.47
CA VAL A 1 2.97 -0.06 -9.58
C VAL A 1 1.83 0.43 -10.44
N ALA A 2 1.07 1.39 -9.95
CA ALA A 2 -0.04 1.94 -10.70
C ALA A 2 0.11 3.45 -10.85
N PHE A 3 -0.21 3.94 -12.04
CA PHE A 3 -0.19 5.36 -12.35
C PHE A 3 -1.62 5.88 -12.41
N PRO A 4 -1.82 7.20 -12.33
CA PRO A 4 -3.16 7.73 -12.46
C PRO A 4 -3.83 7.21 -13.73
N GLY A 5 -5.07 6.82 -13.60
CA GLY A 5 -5.79 6.23 -14.71
C GLY A 5 -7.27 6.19 -14.45
N GLY A 6 -7.99 5.52 -15.33
CA GLY A 6 -9.42 5.48 -15.26
C GLY A 6 -9.96 4.16 -14.73
N TYR A 7 -11.08 3.74 -15.30
CA TYR A 7 -11.79 2.59 -14.76
C TYR A 7 -10.96 1.31 -14.78
N GLY A 8 -10.23 1.08 -15.83
CA GLY A 8 -9.42 -0.14 -15.91
C GLY A 8 -8.33 -0.19 -14.85
N THR A 9 -7.70 0.96 -14.62
CA THR A 9 -6.69 1.06 -13.59
C THR A 9 -7.29 0.80 -12.23
N MET A 10 -8.46 1.41 -11.97
CA MET A 10 -9.14 1.21 -10.69
C MET A 10 -9.49 -0.24 -10.49
N ASP A 11 -9.97 -0.89 -11.54
CA ASP A 11 -10.34 -2.28 -11.47
C ASP A 11 -9.16 -3.13 -11.05
N GLU A 12 -8.01 -2.93 -11.67
CA GLU A 12 -6.84 -3.73 -11.35
C GLU A 12 -6.29 -3.43 -9.97
N VAL A 13 -6.30 -2.16 -9.57
CA VAL A 13 -5.82 -1.81 -8.25
C VAL A 13 -6.67 -2.45 -7.17
N PHE A 14 -7.99 -2.32 -7.29
CA PHE A 14 -8.84 -2.86 -6.24
C PHE A 14 -8.89 -4.37 -6.25
N GLU A 15 -8.76 -4.98 -7.39
CA GLU A 15 -8.66 -6.44 -7.41
C GLU A 15 -7.42 -6.90 -6.67
N THR A 16 -6.29 -6.24 -6.93
CA THR A 16 -5.04 -6.57 -6.26
C THR A 16 -5.16 -6.39 -4.76
N LEU A 17 -5.72 -5.26 -4.34
CA LEU A 17 -5.86 -4.98 -2.92
C LEU A 17 -6.75 -6.00 -2.24
N THR A 18 -7.80 -6.41 -2.92
CA THR A 18 -8.72 -7.40 -2.36
C THR A 18 -8.02 -8.74 -2.17
N LEU A 19 -7.23 -9.14 -3.16
CA LEU A 19 -6.54 -10.42 -3.07
C LEU A 19 -5.55 -10.45 -1.92
N ILE A 20 -4.85 -9.35 -1.71
CA ILE A 20 -3.91 -9.27 -0.61
C ILE A 20 -4.65 -9.22 0.72
N GLN A 21 -5.67 -8.37 0.80
CA GLN A 21 -6.43 -8.19 2.03
C GLN A 21 -7.05 -9.49 2.50
N THR A 22 -7.58 -10.27 1.57
CA THR A 22 -8.25 -11.50 1.91
C THR A 22 -7.30 -12.69 1.98
N ARG A 23 -6.01 -12.42 1.86
CA ARG A 23 -4.96 -13.43 2.02
C ARG A 23 -5.00 -14.50 0.94
N LYS A 24 -5.51 -14.15 -0.21
CA LYS A 24 -5.53 -15.08 -1.33
C LYS A 24 -4.22 -15.11 -2.08
N VAL A 25 -3.41 -14.06 -1.92
CA VAL A 25 -2.05 -14.04 -2.46
C VAL A 25 -1.14 -13.53 -1.36
N GLU A 26 0.14 -13.80 -1.50
CA GLU A 26 1.13 -13.30 -0.56
C GLU A 26 1.26 -11.79 -0.70
N PRO A 27 1.56 -11.08 0.39
CA PRO A 27 1.71 -9.64 0.29
C PRO A 27 2.86 -9.26 -0.61
N PHE A 28 2.67 -8.20 -1.37
CA PHE A 28 3.73 -7.62 -2.17
C PHE A 28 3.52 -6.12 -2.22
N PRO A 29 4.56 -5.35 -2.58
CA PRO A 29 4.42 -3.90 -2.53
C PRO A 29 3.47 -3.39 -3.61
N VAL A 30 2.57 -2.52 -3.21
CA VAL A 30 1.64 -1.88 -4.12
C VAL A 30 1.92 -0.38 -4.06
N VAL A 31 2.42 0.15 -5.16
CA VAL A 31 2.81 1.55 -5.24
C VAL A 31 1.84 2.30 -6.13
N LEU A 32 1.30 3.39 -5.61
CA LEU A 32 0.41 4.26 -6.36
C LEU A 32 1.15 5.57 -6.58
N PHE A 33 1.40 5.90 -7.84
CA PHE A 33 2.10 7.13 -8.18
C PHE A 33 1.15 8.31 -8.21
N GLY A 34 1.56 9.40 -7.53
CA GLY A 34 0.75 10.60 -7.55
C GLY A 34 -0.27 10.63 -6.43
N LYS A 35 0.19 10.88 -5.21
CA LYS A 35 -0.69 10.85 -4.05
C LYS A 35 -1.89 11.76 -4.21
N GLU A 36 -1.67 12.94 -4.80
CA GLU A 36 -2.75 13.89 -4.95
C GLU A 36 -3.89 13.32 -5.78
N PHE A 37 -3.55 12.68 -6.89
CA PHE A 37 -4.57 12.08 -7.74
C PHE A 37 -5.34 11.01 -6.98
N TRP A 38 -4.61 10.12 -6.32
CA TRP A 38 -5.26 8.98 -5.69
C TRP A 38 -6.10 9.38 -4.50
N GLU A 39 -5.69 10.44 -3.80
CA GLU A 39 -6.48 10.90 -2.66
C GLU A 39 -7.67 11.74 -3.09
N GLU A 40 -7.61 12.34 -4.27
CA GLU A 40 -8.78 13.04 -4.77
C GLU A 40 -9.83 12.10 -5.31
N VAL A 41 -9.38 11.02 -5.93
CA VAL A 41 -10.30 10.07 -6.55
C VAL A 41 -10.92 9.14 -5.51
N ILE A 42 -10.18 8.79 -4.49
CA ILE A 42 -10.63 7.80 -3.51
C ILE A 42 -10.43 8.36 -2.11
N ASN A 43 -11.49 8.34 -1.33
CA ASN A 43 -11.40 8.73 0.07
C ASN A 43 -11.05 7.48 0.87
N TRP A 44 -9.76 7.22 1.00
CA TRP A 44 -9.27 5.99 1.61
C TRP A 44 -9.70 5.86 3.06
N ASP A 45 -9.65 6.95 3.82
CA ASP A 45 -10.03 6.91 5.22
C ASP A 45 -11.48 6.57 5.43
N LEU A 46 -12.32 6.90 4.47
CA LEU A 46 -13.74 6.64 4.62
C LEU A 46 -14.02 5.16 4.72
N PHE A 47 -13.25 4.35 4.01
CA PHE A 47 -13.42 2.89 4.10
C PHE A 47 -13.24 2.42 5.54
N VAL A 48 -12.26 2.98 6.23
CA VAL A 48 -11.99 2.61 7.60
C VAL A 48 -13.09 3.15 8.52
N LYS A 49 -13.47 4.40 8.31
CA LYS A 49 -14.48 5.02 9.14
C LYS A 49 -15.81 4.30 9.07
N ARG A 50 -16.14 3.78 7.92
CA ARG A 50 -17.40 3.06 7.74
C ARG A 50 -17.28 1.59 8.07
N GLY A 51 -16.12 1.15 8.54
CA GLY A 51 -15.96 -0.23 8.94
C GLY A 51 -15.87 -1.22 7.80
N LEU A 52 -15.52 -0.76 6.62
CA LEU A 52 -15.46 -1.62 5.44
C LEU A 52 -14.10 -2.29 5.31
N ILE A 53 -13.05 -1.67 5.81
CA ILE A 53 -11.73 -2.26 5.88
C ILE A 53 -11.13 -1.87 7.22
N SER A 54 -10.06 -2.53 7.60
CA SER A 54 -9.36 -2.16 8.82
C SER A 54 -8.31 -1.11 8.51
N ARG A 55 -7.82 -0.43 9.55
CA ARG A 55 -6.79 0.58 9.33
C ARG A 55 -5.51 -0.04 8.78
N GLU A 56 -5.22 -1.26 9.19
CA GLU A 56 -4.03 -1.94 8.69
C GLU A 56 -4.12 -2.23 7.21
N ASP A 57 -5.32 -2.33 6.67
CA ASP A 57 -5.46 -2.57 5.24
C ASP A 57 -4.95 -1.40 4.43
N LEU A 58 -4.88 -0.21 5.01
CA LEU A 58 -4.34 0.93 4.30
C LEU A 58 -2.82 0.82 4.13
N ASP A 59 -2.18 0.01 4.94
CA ASP A 59 -0.74 -0.17 4.82
C ASP A 59 -0.34 -0.92 3.57
N ILE A 60 -1.28 -1.55 2.90
CA ILE A 60 -0.97 -2.29 1.69
C ILE A 60 -0.47 -1.36 0.59
N ILE A 61 -0.98 -0.13 0.55
CA ILE A 61 -0.58 0.81 -0.49
C ILE A 61 0.47 1.78 0.02
N ARG A 62 1.28 2.26 -0.90
CA ARG A 62 2.26 3.30 -0.61
C ARG A 62 2.23 4.29 -1.74
N PHE A 63 2.07 5.58 -1.41
CA PHE A 63 2.10 6.63 -2.42
C PHE A 63 3.53 7.05 -2.67
N CYS A 64 3.89 7.20 -3.94
CA CYS A 64 5.22 7.66 -4.31
C CYS A 64 5.09 8.71 -5.38
N GLU A 65 6.07 9.62 -5.42
CA GLU A 65 6.08 10.68 -6.41
C GLU A 65 7.17 10.51 -7.45
N THR A 66 8.18 9.70 -7.15
CA THR A 66 9.28 9.51 -8.08
C THR A 66 9.59 8.03 -8.22
N ALA A 67 10.25 7.69 -9.31
CA ALA A 67 10.69 6.33 -9.51
C ALA A 67 11.68 5.90 -8.43
N GLU A 68 12.48 6.85 -7.97
CA GLU A 68 13.44 6.54 -6.94
C GLU A 68 12.77 6.18 -5.63
N GLU A 69 11.74 6.91 -5.27
CA GLU A 69 10.98 6.57 -4.07
C GLU A 69 10.35 5.20 -4.18
N ALA A 70 9.78 4.91 -5.34
CA ALA A 70 9.14 3.63 -5.54
C ALA A 70 10.13 2.49 -5.42
N TRP A 71 11.30 2.67 -6.06
CA TRP A 71 12.33 1.64 -6.02
C TRP A 71 12.83 1.41 -4.60
N ARG A 72 13.04 2.49 -3.86
CA ARG A 72 13.50 2.39 -2.48
C ARG A 72 12.48 1.65 -1.64
N TYR A 73 11.21 1.96 -1.82
CA TYR A 73 10.17 1.28 -1.06
C TYR A 73 10.08 -0.20 -1.41
N ILE A 74 10.17 -0.53 -2.70
CA ILE A 74 10.10 -1.93 -3.10
C ILE A 74 11.23 -2.73 -2.48
N ARG A 75 12.43 -2.17 -2.51
CA ARG A 75 13.56 -2.84 -1.87
C ARG A 75 13.36 -2.96 -0.37
N GLN A 76 12.89 -1.90 0.25
CA GLN A 76 12.63 -1.91 1.67
C GLN A 76 11.60 -2.96 2.04
N PHE A 77 10.59 -3.10 1.21
CA PHE A 77 9.55 -4.09 1.48
C PHE A 77 10.13 -5.50 1.53
N TRP A 78 10.92 -5.84 0.52
CA TRP A 78 11.46 -7.19 0.47
C TRP A 78 12.44 -7.46 1.59
N GLN A 79 13.20 -6.45 2.00
CA GLN A 79 14.09 -6.61 3.13
C GLN A 79 13.31 -6.79 4.42
N TYR A 80 12.30 -5.97 4.61
CA TYR A 80 11.47 -6.05 5.82
C TYR A 80 10.76 -7.39 5.88
N SER A 81 10.28 -7.86 4.76
CA SER A 81 9.58 -9.13 4.70
C SER A 81 10.51 -10.28 5.03
N ALA A 82 11.74 -10.22 4.55
CA ALA A 82 12.71 -11.24 4.86
C ALA A 82 13.03 -11.29 6.34
N ASP A 83 13.07 -10.12 6.98
CA ASP A 83 13.43 -10.05 8.39
C ASP A 83 12.26 -10.37 9.30
N ASN A 84 11.04 -10.11 8.87
CA ASN A 84 9.90 -10.18 9.78
C ASN A 84 8.77 -11.08 9.35
N GLY A 85 8.87 -11.72 8.21
CA GLY A 85 7.75 -12.47 7.67
C GLY A 85 7.67 -13.91 8.09
N ASP A 86 8.65 -14.36 8.83
CA ASP A 86 8.79 -15.76 9.09
C ASP A 86 7.82 -16.29 10.10
N GLY A 87 6.92 -17.08 9.65
CA GLY A 87 6.07 -17.81 10.52
C GLY A 87 5.26 -17.00 11.46
N ASP A 88 5.08 -15.77 11.17
CA ASP A 88 4.40 -15.01 12.12
C ASP A 88 2.98 -14.71 11.69
N ASP A 89 2.19 -14.25 12.58
CA ASP A 89 0.78 -14.07 12.37
C ASP A 89 0.41 -12.70 11.86
N HIS A 90 1.36 -11.82 11.70
CA HIS A 90 1.06 -10.48 11.26
C HIS A 90 0.79 -10.43 9.78
N TRP A 91 -0.33 -9.97 9.43
CA TRP A 91 -0.74 -9.90 8.04
C TRP A 91 -1.58 -8.66 7.85
N PRO A 92 -1.28 -7.83 6.85
CA PRO A 92 -0.13 -7.94 5.94
C PRO A 92 1.16 -7.47 6.58
N GLN A 93 2.30 -7.82 5.99
CA GLN A 93 3.61 -7.50 6.53
C GLN A 93 4.24 -6.35 5.77
N TYR A 94 3.82 -5.17 6.08
CA TYR A 94 4.31 -3.99 5.37
C TYR A 94 5.14 -3.12 6.30
N PRO A 95 6.26 -2.59 5.79
CA PRO A 95 7.10 -1.75 6.64
C PRO A 95 6.43 -0.42 6.93
N PRO A 96 6.72 0.16 8.08
CA PRO A 96 6.15 1.46 8.41
C PRO A 96 6.71 2.54 7.50
N GLU A 97 5.97 3.63 7.39
CA GLU A 97 6.34 4.73 6.53
C GLU A 97 7.30 5.65 7.24
N GLU A 98 8.56 5.51 6.94
CA GLU A 98 9.58 6.28 7.65
C GLU A 98 9.55 7.76 7.34
N SER A 99 9.30 8.06 6.07
CA SER A 99 9.36 9.45 5.67
C SER A 99 8.35 10.30 6.40
N GLN A 100 7.28 9.69 6.85
CA GLN A 100 6.29 10.42 7.60
C GLN A 100 6.82 10.99 8.87
N SER A 101 7.48 10.16 9.67
CA SER A 101 7.99 10.66 10.91
C SER A 101 9.08 11.68 10.66
N GLY A 102 9.85 11.51 9.60
CA GLY A 102 10.85 12.50 9.27
C GLY A 102 10.25 13.83 8.96
N LYS A 103 9.14 13.84 8.27
CA LYS A 103 8.50 15.08 7.91
C LYS A 103 7.83 15.75 9.09
N GLU A 104 7.36 14.97 10.00
CA GLU A 104 6.72 15.50 11.16
C GLU A 104 7.68 16.27 12.02
N ALA A 105 8.90 15.82 12.01
CA ALA A 105 9.91 16.52 12.76
C ALA A 105 10.20 17.85 12.12
#